data_6f0a4c240bca6dac6947219a71974fa6
#
_entry.id   6f0a4c240bca6dac6947219a71974fa6
#
_cell.length_a   1.000
_cell.length_b   1.000
_cell.length_c   1.000
_cell.angle_alpha   90.00
_cell.angle_beta   90.00
_cell.angle_gamma   90.00
#
_symmetry.space_group_name_H-M   'P 1'
#
loop_
_entity.id
_entity.type
_entity.pdbx_description
1 polymer ?
#
loop_
_entity_poly.entity_id
_entity_poly.type
_entity_poly.pdbx_seq_one_letter_code
_entity_poly.pdbx_strand_id
1 'polypeptide(L)'
;MGFERRITQPSKLQSCYYASNPFYQSGYGLPNCTAYAFGRFWEITGVKPKLSLSNAENWFDYNDGYERGQKAKLGAIICYRKGKAHNSQDGAGHVAVVEDIYPDGSILISESHWKGNIFNTKRLSSDYFYNNTLTFQGFIYNPLNFEQKVSKYIIGKTYKTNVILRVRHGIGIDKRIKKFEELTENAKAHAYNSGVNAGCLKEGTKVTVLEAVNNGNDIWLRIPSGWVAGYYNGKMYVS
;
A
#
# COMPACT_ATOMS: atom_id res chain seq x y z
N MET A 1 -0.49 -9.86 15.08
CA MET A 1 -0.90 -10.07 13.67
C MET A 1 -0.27 -8.93 12.86
N GLY A 2 0.43 -9.21 11.75
CA GLY A 2 1.07 -8.16 10.93
C GLY A 2 0.04 -7.50 10.01
N PHE A 3 0.27 -6.24 9.64
CA PHE A 3 -0.53 -5.56 8.61
C PHE A 3 -0.22 -6.19 7.23
N GLU A 4 -1.25 -6.58 6.51
CA GLU A 4 -1.15 -7.08 5.14
C GLU A 4 -1.68 -6.03 4.17
N ARG A 5 -0.79 -5.56 3.29
CA ARG A 5 -1.08 -4.53 2.29
C ARG A 5 -2.01 -5.07 1.20
N ARG A 6 -3.08 -4.34 0.90
CA ARG A 6 -3.96 -4.65 -0.22
C ARG A 6 -3.52 -3.92 -1.49
N ILE A 7 -3.16 -4.68 -2.51
CA ILE A 7 -2.77 -4.19 -3.83
C ILE A 7 -3.62 -4.79 -4.96
N THR A 8 -4.65 -5.55 -4.60
CA THR A 8 -5.58 -6.19 -5.55
C THR A 8 -7.03 -5.93 -5.16
N GLN A 9 -7.89 -5.91 -6.16
CA GLN A 9 -9.33 -5.73 -5.96
C GLN A 9 -9.90 -6.77 -4.99
N PRO A 10 -10.83 -6.37 -4.09
CA PRO A 10 -11.52 -7.33 -3.23
C PRO A 10 -12.37 -8.30 -4.05
N SER A 11 -12.33 -9.57 -3.66
CA SER A 11 -13.18 -10.61 -4.25
C SER A 11 -14.63 -10.41 -3.84
N LYS A 12 -15.58 -10.74 -4.72
CA LYS A 12 -17.03 -10.74 -4.42
C LYS A 12 -17.40 -11.67 -3.25
N LEU A 13 -16.55 -12.64 -2.92
CA LEU A 13 -16.74 -13.53 -1.77
C LEU A 13 -16.39 -12.88 -0.43
N GLN A 14 -15.70 -11.74 -0.42
CA GLN A 14 -15.37 -10.99 0.80
C GLN A 14 -16.58 -10.17 1.24
N SER A 15 -17.40 -10.74 2.14
CA SER A 15 -18.70 -10.16 2.56
C SER A 15 -18.59 -8.75 3.15
N CYS A 16 -17.48 -8.41 3.81
CA CYS A 16 -17.23 -7.07 4.35
C CYS A 16 -17.20 -5.95 3.30
N TYR A 17 -16.93 -6.26 2.02
CA TYR A 17 -17.03 -5.32 0.91
C TYR A 17 -18.35 -5.39 0.16
N TYR A 18 -19.08 -6.51 0.31
CA TYR A 18 -20.32 -6.82 -0.42
C TYR A 18 -21.48 -7.12 0.52
N ALA A 19 -21.92 -8.34 0.61
CA ALA A 19 -23.19 -8.72 1.24
C ALA A 19 -23.40 -8.21 2.67
N SER A 20 -22.35 -8.14 3.50
CA SER A 20 -22.42 -7.63 4.88
C SER A 20 -22.14 -6.13 5.01
N ASN A 21 -21.71 -5.47 3.93
CA ASN A 21 -21.37 -4.05 3.92
C ASN A 21 -22.64 -3.20 3.91
N PRO A 22 -22.85 -2.27 4.86
CA PRO A 22 -24.08 -1.47 4.92
C PRO A 22 -24.29 -0.57 3.70
N PHE A 23 -23.21 -0.08 3.09
CA PHE A 23 -23.30 0.68 1.83
C PHE A 23 -23.80 -0.19 0.68
N TYR A 24 -23.35 -1.44 0.59
CA TYR A 24 -23.84 -2.39 -0.41
C TYR A 24 -25.32 -2.69 -0.20
N GLN A 25 -25.73 -2.93 1.06
CA GLN A 25 -27.12 -3.23 1.42
C GLN A 25 -28.08 -2.07 1.11
N SER A 26 -27.59 -0.82 1.18
CA SER A 26 -28.38 0.38 0.84
C SER A 26 -28.29 0.82 -0.63
N GLY A 27 -27.66 0.02 -1.50
CA GLY A 27 -27.51 0.33 -2.92
C GLY A 27 -26.33 1.23 -3.27
N TYR A 28 -25.47 1.56 -2.30
CA TYR A 28 -24.26 2.38 -2.48
C TYR A 28 -22.96 1.57 -2.36
N GLY A 29 -23.01 0.29 -2.75
CA GLY A 29 -21.84 -0.59 -2.77
C GLY A 29 -20.75 -0.17 -3.75
N LEU A 30 -19.75 -1.05 -3.95
CA LEU A 30 -18.68 -0.84 -4.93
C LEU A 30 -19.23 -0.73 -6.35
N PRO A 31 -18.68 0.20 -7.18
CA PRO A 31 -17.58 1.12 -6.92
C PRO A 31 -18.00 2.36 -6.13
N ASN A 32 -17.43 2.55 -4.93
CA ASN A 32 -17.69 3.68 -4.05
C ASN A 32 -16.58 3.76 -2.97
N CYS A 33 -16.04 4.96 -2.72
CA CYS A 33 -14.94 5.17 -1.78
C CYS A 33 -15.34 4.81 -0.33
N THR A 34 -16.53 5.17 0.12
CA THR A 34 -17.02 4.86 1.46
C THR A 34 -17.27 3.37 1.65
N ALA A 35 -17.90 2.70 0.67
CA ALA A 35 -18.10 1.25 0.70
C ALA A 35 -16.77 0.50 0.76
N TYR A 36 -15.77 0.96 -0.02
CA TYR A 36 -14.44 0.36 -0.04
C TYR A 36 -13.73 0.55 1.29
N ALA A 37 -13.61 1.79 1.76
CA ALA A 37 -12.88 2.10 2.99
C ALA A 37 -13.51 1.42 4.21
N PHE A 38 -14.84 1.35 4.28
CA PHE A 38 -15.56 0.61 5.32
C PHE A 38 -15.21 -0.89 5.29
N GLY A 39 -15.25 -1.50 4.11
CA GLY A 39 -14.91 -2.91 3.92
C GLY A 39 -13.44 -3.21 4.25
N ARG A 40 -12.52 -2.35 3.83
CA ARG A 40 -11.10 -2.52 4.10
C ARG A 40 -10.77 -2.37 5.59
N PHE A 41 -11.38 -1.39 6.24
CA PHE A 41 -11.21 -1.21 7.69
C PHE A 41 -11.73 -2.43 8.46
N TRP A 42 -12.87 -2.98 8.03
CA TRP A 42 -13.41 -4.22 8.59
C TRP A 42 -12.47 -5.41 8.37
N GLU A 43 -11.98 -5.59 7.15
CA GLU A 43 -11.01 -6.64 6.84
C GLU A 43 -9.75 -6.55 7.72
N ILE A 44 -9.22 -5.34 7.92
CA ILE A 44 -8.05 -5.09 8.76
C ILE A 44 -8.32 -5.44 10.22
N THR A 45 -9.44 -5.00 10.76
CA THR A 45 -9.76 -5.13 12.18
C THR A 45 -10.42 -6.46 12.55
N GLY A 46 -10.97 -7.18 11.57
CA GLY A 46 -11.77 -8.39 11.78
C GLY A 46 -13.17 -8.12 12.39
N VAL A 47 -13.50 -6.84 12.66
CA VAL A 47 -14.74 -6.43 13.33
C VAL A 47 -15.45 -5.37 12.50
N LYS A 48 -16.80 -5.47 12.41
CA LYS A 48 -17.63 -4.47 11.73
C LYS A 48 -17.39 -3.09 12.35
N PRO A 49 -16.92 -2.10 11.57
CA PRO A 49 -16.60 -0.78 12.10
C PRO A 49 -17.85 0.04 12.44
N LYS A 50 -17.66 1.03 13.32
CA LYS A 50 -18.67 2.02 13.71
C LYS A 50 -18.59 3.30 12.87
N LEU A 51 -17.87 3.28 11.74
CA LEU A 51 -17.69 4.42 10.84
C LEU A 51 -19.02 5.00 10.37
N SER A 52 -19.01 6.29 10.03
CA SER A 52 -20.18 6.98 9.48
C SER A 52 -20.72 6.28 8.22
N LEU A 53 -22.04 6.30 8.06
CA LEU A 53 -22.70 5.81 6.83
C LEU A 53 -23.08 6.97 5.89
N SER A 54 -22.63 8.18 6.17
CA SER A 54 -22.86 9.36 5.33
C SER A 54 -21.75 9.56 4.29
N ASN A 55 -21.80 10.68 3.56
CA ASN A 55 -20.78 11.07 2.59
C ASN A 55 -19.38 11.16 3.23
N ALA A 56 -18.35 10.89 2.43
CA ALA A 56 -16.96 10.78 2.87
C ALA A 56 -16.45 12.02 3.62
N GLU A 57 -16.86 13.21 3.22
CA GLU A 57 -16.46 14.50 3.85
C GLU A 57 -16.87 14.64 5.31
N ASN A 58 -17.87 13.85 5.77
CA ASN A 58 -18.37 13.86 7.14
C ASN A 58 -17.66 12.83 8.04
N TRP A 59 -16.82 11.99 7.47
CA TRP A 59 -16.24 10.87 8.22
C TRP A 59 -15.25 11.33 9.28
N PHE A 60 -14.41 12.33 8.95
CA PHE A 60 -13.39 12.80 9.87
C PHE A 60 -13.97 13.40 11.14
N ASP A 61 -15.08 14.12 11.04
CA ASP A 61 -15.74 14.80 12.17
C ASP A 61 -16.78 13.93 12.89
N TYR A 62 -17.09 12.73 12.35
CA TYR A 62 -18.05 11.82 12.94
C TYR A 62 -17.51 11.17 14.21
N ASN A 63 -18.33 11.18 15.29
CA ASN A 63 -17.95 10.56 16.57
C ASN A 63 -18.26 9.07 16.58
N ASP A 64 -17.31 8.25 16.12
CA ASP A 64 -17.36 6.79 16.09
C ASP A 64 -16.49 6.12 17.17
N GLY A 65 -15.78 6.93 17.95
CA GLY A 65 -14.86 6.47 19.01
C GLY A 65 -13.47 6.07 18.54
N TYR A 66 -13.16 6.20 17.23
CA TYR A 66 -11.80 6.01 16.73
C TYR A 66 -10.94 7.27 16.92
N GLU A 67 -9.65 7.09 17.20
CA GLU A 67 -8.69 8.19 17.29
C GLU A 67 -8.50 8.86 15.91
N ARG A 68 -8.29 10.18 15.91
CA ARG A 68 -7.99 11.00 14.73
C ARG A 68 -6.59 11.59 14.83
N GLY A 69 -5.99 11.90 13.69
CA GLY A 69 -4.70 12.60 13.65
C GLY A 69 -4.28 13.06 12.29
N GLN A 70 -3.10 13.70 12.23
CA GLN A 70 -2.56 14.32 11.02
C GLN A 70 -1.39 13.50 10.42
N LYS A 71 -0.95 12.44 11.09
CA LYS A 71 0.14 11.58 10.60
C LYS A 71 -0.43 10.25 10.11
N ALA A 72 0.06 9.77 8.98
CA ALA A 72 -0.34 8.48 8.45
C ALA A 72 0.05 7.34 9.41
N LYS A 73 -0.85 6.38 9.57
CA LYS A 73 -0.61 5.06 10.19
C LYS A 73 -1.11 3.98 9.24
N LEU A 74 -0.48 2.80 9.24
CA LEU A 74 -0.92 1.67 8.42
C LEU A 74 -2.36 1.28 8.73
N GLY A 75 -3.16 1.07 7.70
CA GLY A 75 -4.58 0.74 7.82
C GLY A 75 -5.48 1.89 8.28
N ALA A 76 -4.95 3.11 8.43
CA ALA A 76 -5.76 4.29 8.70
C ALA A 76 -6.56 4.70 7.47
N ILE A 77 -7.73 5.30 7.69
CA ILE A 77 -8.51 5.92 6.63
C ILE A 77 -8.05 7.37 6.49
N ILE A 78 -7.59 7.75 5.30
CA ILE A 78 -7.35 9.16 4.95
C ILE A 78 -8.64 9.79 4.48
N CYS A 79 -8.94 10.99 4.98
CA CYS A 79 -10.19 11.70 4.73
C CYS A 79 -9.94 13.02 4.01
N TYR A 80 -10.79 13.29 3.03
CA TYR A 80 -10.83 14.52 2.25
C TYR A 80 -12.24 15.07 2.16
N ARG A 81 -12.38 16.39 2.33
CA ARG A 81 -13.60 17.12 1.96
C ARG A 81 -13.47 17.72 0.56
N LYS A 82 -14.59 17.97 -0.09
CA LYS A 82 -14.63 18.70 -1.35
C LYS A 82 -14.70 20.19 -1.08
N GLY A 83 -13.93 20.97 -1.87
CA GLY A 83 -13.87 22.42 -1.70
C GLY A 83 -13.11 22.89 -0.45
N LYS A 84 -13.14 24.19 -0.19
CA LYS A 84 -12.41 24.85 0.92
C LYS A 84 -13.26 25.05 2.17
N ALA A 85 -14.58 25.07 2.04
CA ALA A 85 -15.48 25.32 3.15
C ALA A 85 -15.79 24.03 3.92
N HIS A 86 -15.70 24.09 5.24
CA HIS A 86 -15.98 22.95 6.12
C HIS A 86 -17.42 22.42 6.00
N ASN A 87 -18.35 23.27 5.60
CA ASN A 87 -19.77 22.97 5.43
C ASN A 87 -20.23 23.01 3.96
N SER A 88 -19.31 22.78 3.00
CA SER A 88 -19.73 22.79 1.60
C SER A 88 -20.68 21.62 1.34
N GLN A 89 -21.89 21.95 0.89
CA GLN A 89 -22.90 20.96 0.50
C GLN A 89 -22.72 20.48 -0.94
N ASP A 90 -21.65 20.90 -1.59
CA ASP A 90 -21.42 20.72 -3.01
C ASP A 90 -20.63 19.45 -3.35
N GLY A 91 -20.32 18.64 -2.37
CA GLY A 91 -19.53 17.43 -2.60
C GLY A 91 -19.71 16.31 -1.60
N ALA A 92 -19.28 15.15 -2.03
CA ALA A 92 -19.27 13.94 -1.22
C ALA A 92 -17.92 13.70 -0.52
N GLY A 93 -16.87 14.49 -0.85
CA GLY A 93 -15.52 14.27 -0.38
C GLY A 93 -14.91 12.97 -0.92
N HIS A 94 -13.87 12.49 -0.26
CA HIS A 94 -13.22 11.22 -0.61
C HIS A 94 -12.58 10.57 0.62
N VAL A 95 -12.56 9.24 0.65
CA VAL A 95 -11.84 8.45 1.64
C VAL A 95 -11.07 7.33 0.96
N ALA A 96 -9.89 7.01 1.48
CA ALA A 96 -9.04 5.92 1.04
C ALA A 96 -8.34 5.28 2.24
N VAL A 97 -7.67 4.16 2.06
CA VAL A 97 -7.00 3.44 3.15
C VAL A 97 -5.50 3.43 2.93
N VAL A 98 -4.72 3.74 3.96
CA VAL A 98 -3.25 3.73 3.93
C VAL A 98 -2.75 2.30 3.94
N GLU A 99 -2.09 1.91 2.86
CA GLU A 99 -1.56 0.56 2.66
C GLU A 99 -0.06 0.47 2.91
N ASP A 100 0.66 1.57 2.73
CA ASP A 100 2.10 1.63 3.01
C ASP A 100 2.51 3.07 3.35
N ILE A 101 3.64 3.21 4.06
CA ILE A 101 4.23 4.51 4.40
C ILE A 101 5.72 4.41 4.07
N TYR A 102 6.22 5.32 3.25
CA TYR A 102 7.59 5.29 2.77
C TYR A 102 8.49 6.19 3.63
N PRO A 103 9.82 5.95 3.62
CA PRO A 103 10.79 6.74 4.39
C PRO A 103 10.80 8.24 4.04
N ASP A 104 10.36 8.63 2.84
CA ASP A 104 10.21 10.01 2.40
C ASP A 104 8.91 10.67 2.90
N GLY A 105 8.13 9.97 3.72
CA GLY A 105 6.85 10.41 4.25
C GLY A 105 5.69 10.26 3.27
N SER A 106 5.92 9.86 2.02
CA SER A 106 4.85 9.53 1.08
C SER A 106 4.11 8.27 1.51
N ILE A 107 2.88 8.10 1.05
CA ILE A 107 2.04 6.95 1.39
C ILE A 107 1.50 6.27 0.14
N LEU A 108 1.28 4.96 0.23
CA LEU A 108 0.45 4.23 -0.73
C LEU A 108 -0.95 4.12 -0.14
N ILE A 109 -1.95 4.50 -0.92
CA ILE A 109 -3.35 4.31 -0.56
C ILE A 109 -4.01 3.30 -1.48
N SER A 110 -5.05 2.65 -0.97
CA SER A 110 -6.01 1.88 -1.77
C SER A 110 -7.39 2.54 -1.68
N GLU A 111 -8.13 2.51 -2.77
CA GLU A 111 -9.37 3.27 -2.92
C GLU A 111 -10.32 2.68 -3.94
N SER A 112 -11.57 3.17 -3.96
CA SER A 112 -12.56 3.00 -5.00
C SER A 112 -13.18 4.34 -5.35
N HIS A 113 -13.71 4.51 -6.56
CA HIS A 113 -14.30 5.77 -7.01
C HIS A 113 -15.77 5.60 -7.36
N TRP A 114 -16.61 6.49 -6.83
CA TRP A 114 -18.05 6.48 -7.15
C TRP A 114 -18.31 6.45 -8.65
N LYS A 115 -19.04 5.41 -9.10
CA LYS A 115 -19.33 5.15 -10.53
C LYS A 115 -18.07 5.04 -11.42
N GLY A 116 -16.90 4.84 -10.83
CA GLY A 116 -15.63 4.68 -11.54
C GLY A 116 -14.98 3.34 -11.26
N ASN A 117 -13.70 3.33 -10.94
CA ASN A 117 -12.93 2.12 -10.66
C ASN A 117 -13.37 1.46 -9.34
N ILE A 118 -13.59 0.14 -9.37
CA ILE A 118 -13.88 -0.64 -8.17
C ILE A 118 -12.69 -0.63 -7.20
N PHE A 119 -11.48 -0.63 -7.75
CA PHE A 119 -10.23 -0.66 -6.99
C PHE A 119 -9.14 0.09 -7.73
N ASN A 120 -8.37 0.85 -6.98
CA ASN A 120 -7.16 1.53 -7.43
C ASN A 120 -6.16 1.64 -6.28
N THR A 121 -4.88 1.78 -6.61
CA THR A 121 -3.84 2.20 -5.67
C THR A 121 -3.17 3.47 -6.17
N LYS A 122 -2.87 4.39 -5.28
CA LYS A 122 -2.23 5.66 -5.60
C LYS A 122 -1.17 5.98 -4.57
N ARG A 123 0.00 6.46 -5.03
CA ARG A 123 1.00 7.04 -4.14
C ARG A 123 0.74 8.53 -3.99
N LEU A 124 0.70 9.00 -2.76
CA LEU A 124 0.57 10.39 -2.40
C LEU A 124 1.89 10.89 -1.80
N SER A 125 2.23 12.14 -2.06
CA SER A 125 3.36 12.83 -1.43
C SER A 125 3.17 13.00 0.09
N SER A 126 4.21 13.42 0.79
CA SER A 126 4.21 13.56 2.25
C SER A 126 3.27 14.65 2.78
N ASP A 127 2.79 15.54 1.94
CA ASP A 127 1.74 16.53 2.24
C ASP A 127 0.32 15.99 2.03
N TYR A 128 0.21 14.73 1.57
CA TYR A 128 -1.05 14.03 1.30
C TYR A 128 -1.94 14.72 0.26
N PHE A 129 -1.35 15.52 -0.64
CA PHE A 129 -2.08 16.17 -1.71
C PHE A 129 -2.70 15.14 -2.66
N TYR A 130 -4.02 15.24 -2.84
CA TYR A 130 -4.75 14.32 -3.72
C TYR A 130 -5.02 14.94 -5.10
N ASN A 131 -5.64 16.10 -5.12
CA ASN A 131 -5.91 16.93 -6.30
C ASN A 131 -6.39 18.34 -5.88
N ASN A 132 -6.64 19.23 -6.85
CA ASN A 132 -7.02 20.61 -6.61
C ASN A 132 -8.46 20.82 -6.06
N THR A 133 -9.29 19.77 -6.04
CA THR A 133 -10.71 19.87 -5.60
C THR A 133 -10.94 19.28 -4.23
N LEU A 134 -9.99 18.51 -3.71
CA LEU A 134 -10.10 17.83 -2.42
C LEU A 134 -9.12 18.42 -1.40
N THR A 135 -9.63 18.74 -0.23
CA THR A 135 -8.83 19.25 0.90
C THR A 135 -8.65 18.14 1.93
N PHE A 136 -7.41 17.87 2.27
CA PHE A 136 -7.06 16.89 3.33
C PHE A 136 -7.63 17.33 4.68
N GLN A 137 -8.30 16.41 5.40
CA GLN A 137 -8.84 16.62 6.74
C GLN A 137 -7.98 15.94 7.81
N GLY A 138 -7.48 14.76 7.54
CA GLY A 138 -6.71 13.94 8.48
C GLY A 138 -6.95 12.46 8.28
N PHE A 139 -6.59 11.69 9.29
CA PHE A 139 -6.70 10.23 9.32
C PHE A 139 -7.61 9.78 10.45
N ILE A 140 -8.41 8.73 10.20
CA ILE A 140 -9.12 7.94 11.20
C ILE A 140 -8.27 6.70 11.44
N TYR A 141 -7.81 6.49 12.68
CA TYR A 141 -6.94 5.37 13.00
C TYR A 141 -7.75 4.12 13.33
N ASN A 142 -7.31 2.98 12.81
CA ASN A 142 -7.81 1.71 13.29
C ASN A 142 -7.26 1.42 14.72
N PRO A 143 -7.98 0.61 15.53
CA PRO A 143 -7.58 0.34 16.91
C PRO A 143 -6.36 -0.59 17.02
N LEU A 144 -5.89 -1.16 15.89
CA LEU A 144 -4.74 -2.05 15.88
C LEU A 144 -3.48 -1.23 15.66
N ASN A 145 -2.52 -1.36 16.58
CA ASN A 145 -1.20 -0.77 16.41
C ASN A 145 -0.36 -1.68 15.52
N PHE A 146 -0.26 -1.32 14.25
CA PHE A 146 0.72 -1.92 13.36
C PHE A 146 2.03 -1.16 13.49
N GLU A 147 3.05 -1.82 14.01
CA GLU A 147 4.40 -1.27 13.92
C GLU A 147 4.75 -1.12 12.43
N GLN A 148 4.97 0.12 12.02
CA GLN A 148 5.60 0.38 10.76
C GLN A 148 7.02 -0.20 10.85
N LYS A 149 7.26 -1.33 10.21
CA LYS A 149 8.63 -1.75 9.96
C LYS A 149 9.19 -0.74 8.95
N VAL A 150 9.81 0.31 9.46
CA VAL A 150 10.58 1.24 8.64
C VAL A 150 11.52 0.38 7.80
N SER A 151 11.36 0.42 6.50
CA SER A 151 12.32 -0.25 5.62
C SER A 151 13.71 0.27 5.97
N LYS A 152 14.63 -0.62 6.30
CA LYS A 152 16.07 -0.27 6.51
C LYS A 152 16.69 0.33 5.24
N TYR A 153 15.92 0.34 4.15
CA TYR A 153 16.39 0.73 2.83
C TYR A 153 15.82 2.10 2.43
N ILE A 154 16.70 3.01 2.08
CA ILE A 154 16.38 4.35 1.61
C ILE A 154 16.26 4.31 0.09
N ILE A 155 15.16 4.80 -0.46
CA ILE A 155 14.95 4.89 -1.91
C ILE A 155 16.01 5.81 -2.53
N GLY A 156 16.57 5.38 -3.66
CA GLY A 156 17.65 6.06 -4.34
C GLY A 156 19.06 5.71 -3.80
N LYS A 157 19.17 5.11 -2.62
CA LYS A 157 20.44 4.67 -2.07
C LYS A 157 20.88 3.33 -2.65
N THR A 158 22.20 3.15 -2.77
CA THR A 158 22.83 1.93 -3.27
C THR A 158 23.32 1.07 -2.10
N TYR A 159 23.03 -0.21 -2.18
CA TYR A 159 23.38 -1.26 -1.23
C TYR A 159 24.11 -2.39 -1.93
N LYS A 160 24.64 -3.36 -1.19
CA LYS A 160 25.31 -4.54 -1.75
C LYS A 160 24.47 -5.82 -1.47
N THR A 161 24.50 -6.75 -2.40
CA THR A 161 23.96 -8.11 -2.17
C THR A 161 24.89 -8.89 -1.25
N ASN A 162 24.34 -9.52 -0.22
CA ASN A 162 25.11 -10.33 0.75
C ASN A 162 25.25 -11.80 0.35
N VAL A 163 24.54 -12.18 -0.71
CA VAL A 163 24.49 -13.55 -1.25
C VAL A 163 24.21 -13.50 -2.74
N ILE A 164 24.29 -14.64 -3.42
CA ILE A 164 23.76 -14.82 -4.78
C ILE A 164 22.24 -14.56 -4.73
N LEU A 165 21.76 -13.58 -5.50
CA LEU A 165 20.42 -13.05 -5.34
C LEU A 165 19.57 -13.18 -6.60
N ARG A 166 18.42 -13.85 -6.48
CA ARG A 166 17.44 -14.00 -7.58
C ARG A 166 16.67 -12.71 -7.81
N VAL A 167 16.60 -12.31 -9.08
CA VAL A 167 15.74 -11.20 -9.51
C VAL A 167 14.39 -11.77 -9.99
N ARG A 168 13.29 -11.17 -9.57
CA ARG A 168 11.93 -11.66 -9.84
C ARG A 168 11.07 -10.62 -10.53
N HIS A 169 9.96 -11.07 -11.12
CA HIS A 169 8.97 -10.21 -11.77
C HIS A 169 8.08 -9.47 -10.77
N GLY A 170 8.04 -9.88 -9.50
CA GLY A 170 7.18 -9.31 -8.47
C GLY A 170 7.63 -9.67 -7.06
N ILE A 171 6.86 -9.21 -6.08
CA ILE A 171 7.07 -9.43 -4.65
C ILE A 171 6.64 -10.86 -4.29
N GLY A 172 7.52 -11.60 -3.61
CA GLY A 172 7.26 -12.95 -3.13
C GLY A 172 8.13 -14.01 -3.80
N ILE A 173 8.38 -15.10 -3.06
CA ILE A 173 9.17 -16.23 -3.57
C ILE A 173 8.42 -17.05 -4.63
N ASP A 174 7.10 -16.94 -4.69
CA ASP A 174 6.21 -17.55 -5.68
C ASP A 174 6.29 -16.87 -7.05
N LYS A 175 6.84 -15.65 -7.14
CA LYS A 175 6.94 -14.92 -8.39
C LYS A 175 8.06 -15.48 -9.27
N ARG A 176 7.77 -15.54 -10.58
CA ARG A 176 8.71 -16.03 -11.59
C ARG A 176 10.06 -15.33 -11.47
N ILE A 177 11.13 -16.11 -11.49
CA ILE A 177 12.50 -15.60 -11.56
C ILE A 177 12.77 -15.09 -12.96
N LYS A 178 13.42 -13.96 -13.09
CA LYS A 178 13.89 -13.42 -14.38
C LYS A 178 15.03 -14.26 -14.92
N LYS A 179 15.02 -14.47 -16.26
CA LYS A 179 16.15 -15.03 -16.98
C LYS A 179 17.25 -13.99 -17.14
N PHE A 180 18.47 -14.42 -17.47
CA PHE A 180 19.61 -13.52 -17.70
C PHE A 180 19.30 -12.42 -18.73
N GLU A 181 18.63 -12.77 -19.82
CA GLU A 181 18.30 -11.87 -20.93
C GLU A 181 17.30 -10.77 -20.53
N GLU A 182 16.51 -11.02 -19.48
CA GLU A 182 15.49 -10.08 -18.94
C GLU A 182 16.07 -9.05 -17.95
N LEU A 183 17.35 -9.16 -17.62
CA LEU A 183 18.04 -8.20 -16.75
C LEU A 183 18.47 -6.97 -17.56
N THR A 184 18.64 -5.84 -16.86
CA THR A 184 19.28 -4.65 -17.46
C THR A 184 20.75 -4.95 -17.79
N GLU A 185 21.31 -4.25 -18.78
CA GLU A 185 22.72 -4.45 -19.19
C GLU A 185 23.69 -4.31 -18.02
N ASN A 186 23.47 -3.31 -17.16
CA ASN A 186 24.28 -3.15 -15.95
C ASN A 186 24.19 -4.35 -15.00
N ALA A 187 23.00 -4.93 -14.83
CA ALA A 187 22.84 -6.10 -13.98
C ALA A 187 23.43 -7.36 -14.60
N LYS A 188 23.39 -7.52 -15.94
CA LYS A 188 24.02 -8.63 -16.67
C LYS A 188 25.52 -8.71 -16.42
N ALA A 189 26.20 -7.57 -16.34
CA ALA A 189 27.63 -7.51 -16.03
C ALA A 189 27.97 -8.12 -14.65
N HIS A 190 27.00 -8.12 -13.73
CA HIS A 190 27.14 -8.61 -12.36
C HIS A 190 26.27 -9.86 -12.06
N ALA A 191 25.77 -10.53 -13.08
CA ALA A 191 24.94 -11.73 -12.94
C ALA A 191 25.67 -12.97 -13.50
N TYR A 192 25.13 -14.14 -13.18
CA TYR A 192 25.53 -15.39 -13.82
C TYR A 192 24.75 -15.56 -15.12
N ASN A 193 25.43 -15.89 -16.22
CA ASN A 193 24.80 -16.09 -17.54
C ASN A 193 24.50 -17.55 -17.86
N SER A 194 24.96 -18.49 -17.04
CA SER A 194 24.81 -19.92 -17.27
C SER A 194 24.75 -20.73 -15.96
N GLY A 195 24.36 -21.99 -16.06
CA GLY A 195 24.27 -22.90 -14.92
C GLY A 195 23.04 -22.64 -14.06
N VAL A 196 23.01 -23.27 -12.88
CA VAL A 196 21.86 -23.22 -11.95
C VAL A 196 21.55 -21.83 -11.38
N ASN A 197 22.50 -20.91 -11.47
CA ASN A 197 22.35 -19.55 -11.01
C ASN A 197 22.14 -18.53 -12.17
N ALA A 198 21.87 -18.98 -13.38
CA ALA A 198 21.65 -18.08 -14.51
C ALA A 198 20.54 -17.04 -14.19
N GLY A 199 20.83 -15.75 -14.45
CA GLY A 199 19.95 -14.64 -14.10
C GLY A 199 19.99 -14.17 -12.64
N CYS A 200 20.81 -14.83 -11.78
CA CYS A 200 21.03 -14.36 -10.42
C CYS A 200 22.16 -13.34 -10.35
N LEU A 201 22.00 -12.29 -9.55
CA LEU A 201 23.08 -11.35 -9.23
C LEU A 201 24.13 -12.04 -8.36
N LYS A 202 25.39 -11.75 -8.61
CA LYS A 202 26.51 -12.21 -7.79
C LYS A 202 26.48 -11.54 -6.42
N GLU A 203 27.03 -12.20 -5.43
CA GLU A 203 27.31 -11.57 -4.13
C GLU A 203 28.20 -10.32 -4.30
N GLY A 204 27.98 -9.30 -3.47
CA GLY A 204 28.68 -8.02 -3.54
C GLY A 204 28.18 -7.08 -4.64
N THR A 205 27.18 -7.48 -5.45
CA THR A 205 26.62 -6.62 -6.51
C THR A 205 25.98 -5.37 -5.88
N LYS A 206 26.35 -4.20 -6.38
CA LYS A 206 25.73 -2.94 -6.01
C LYS A 206 24.34 -2.81 -6.65
N VAL A 207 23.31 -2.53 -5.85
CA VAL A 207 21.93 -2.38 -6.30
C VAL A 207 21.36 -1.07 -5.74
N THR A 208 20.79 -0.25 -6.61
CA THR A 208 20.08 0.98 -6.20
C THR A 208 18.62 0.64 -5.95
N VAL A 209 18.14 0.97 -4.77
CA VAL A 209 16.75 0.70 -4.36
C VAL A 209 15.82 1.76 -4.96
N LEU A 210 14.91 1.35 -5.82
CA LEU A 210 13.87 2.20 -6.42
C LEU A 210 12.57 2.19 -5.60
N GLU A 211 12.34 1.10 -4.87
CA GLU A 211 11.18 0.91 -4.01
C GLU A 211 11.53 -0.14 -2.95
N ALA A 212 11.01 0.02 -1.75
CA ALA A 212 11.12 -0.97 -0.69
C ALA A 212 9.72 -1.24 -0.12
N VAL A 213 9.34 -2.52 -0.06
CA VAL A 213 8.01 -2.97 0.30
C VAL A 213 8.10 -3.97 1.43
N ASN A 214 7.37 -3.72 2.51
CA ASN A 214 7.15 -4.69 3.56
C ASN A 214 6.07 -5.69 3.10
N ASN A 215 6.37 -6.98 3.17
CA ASN A 215 5.44 -8.08 2.91
C ASN A 215 5.45 -9.00 4.14
N GLY A 216 4.56 -8.74 5.09
CA GLY A 216 4.62 -9.35 6.41
C GLY A 216 5.91 -8.98 7.16
N ASN A 217 6.72 -9.99 7.50
CA ASN A 217 8.02 -9.81 8.15
C ASN A 217 9.18 -9.60 7.18
N ASP A 218 8.94 -9.73 5.88
CA ASP A 218 9.93 -9.66 4.84
C ASP A 218 9.97 -8.27 4.18
N ILE A 219 11.11 -7.89 3.62
CA ILE A 219 11.28 -6.64 2.87
C ILE A 219 11.71 -6.99 1.46
N TRP A 220 10.94 -6.56 0.49
CA TRP A 220 11.24 -6.71 -0.93
C TRP A 220 11.67 -5.38 -1.52
N LEU A 221 12.70 -5.41 -2.34
CA LEU A 221 13.30 -4.23 -2.96
C LEU A 221 13.07 -4.28 -4.47
N ARG A 222 12.56 -3.20 -5.04
CA ARG A 222 12.60 -2.99 -6.47
C ARG A 222 13.92 -2.35 -6.84
N ILE A 223 14.63 -2.96 -7.74
CA ILE A 223 15.85 -2.47 -8.37
C ILE A 223 15.60 -2.31 -9.87
N PRO A 224 16.46 -1.66 -10.66
CA PRO A 224 16.22 -1.48 -12.10
C PRO A 224 15.90 -2.77 -12.88
N SER A 225 16.45 -3.90 -12.46
CA SER A 225 16.21 -5.19 -13.11
C SER A 225 14.95 -5.94 -12.65
N GLY A 226 14.29 -5.52 -11.58
CA GLY A 226 13.11 -6.20 -11.04
C GLY A 226 13.07 -6.21 -9.51
N TRP A 227 12.48 -7.25 -8.93
CA TRP A 227 12.32 -7.39 -7.49
C TRP A 227 13.30 -8.39 -6.89
N VAL A 228 13.88 -8.03 -5.74
CA VAL A 228 14.80 -8.87 -4.98
C VAL A 228 14.38 -8.87 -3.50
N ALA A 229 14.71 -9.95 -2.78
CA ALA A 229 14.56 -9.96 -1.33
C ALA A 229 15.64 -9.06 -0.71
N GLY A 230 15.24 -8.06 0.05
CA GLY A 230 16.15 -7.27 0.89
C GLY A 230 16.37 -7.92 2.24
N TYR A 231 15.26 -8.28 2.88
CA TYR A 231 15.20 -9.06 4.10
C TYR A 231 14.11 -10.13 3.95
N TYR A 232 14.43 -11.38 4.22
CA TYR A 232 13.51 -12.49 4.03
C TYR A 232 13.81 -13.62 5.05
N ASN A 233 12.75 -14.13 5.70
CA ASN A 233 12.84 -15.23 6.66
C ASN A 233 13.96 -15.05 7.71
N GLY A 234 14.04 -13.87 8.32
CA GLY A 234 14.99 -13.56 9.37
C GLY A 234 16.41 -13.20 8.88
N LYS A 235 16.68 -13.23 7.58
CA LYS A 235 18.01 -12.98 7.00
C LYS A 235 18.04 -11.72 6.14
N MET A 236 19.16 -11.01 6.20
CA MET A 236 19.44 -9.84 5.35
C MET A 236 20.17 -10.29 4.08
N TYR A 237 19.55 -10.06 2.93
CA TYR A 237 20.06 -10.41 1.61
C TYR A 237 20.73 -9.23 0.90
N VAL A 238 20.42 -8.02 1.33
CA VAL A 238 21.00 -6.77 0.81
C VAL A 238 21.32 -5.85 1.99
N SER A 239 22.50 -5.24 2.03
CA SER A 239 22.94 -4.32 3.09
C SER A 239 23.84 -3.19 2.56
#